data_12298bb5906e2734d7918026d224eb26
#
_entry.id   12298bb5906e2734d7918026d224eb26
#
_cell.length_a   1.000
_cell.length_b   1.000
_cell.length_c   1.000
_cell.angle_alpha   90.00
_cell.angle_beta   90.00
_cell.angle_gamma   90.00
#
_symmetry.space_group_name_H-M   'P 1'
#
loop_
_entity.id
_entity.type
_entity.pdbx_description
1 polymer ?
#
loop_
_entity_poly.entity_id
_entity_poly.type
_entity_poly.pdbx_seq_one_letter_code
_entity_poly.pdbx_strand_id
1 'polypeptide(L)'
;MAEEINSPDQVSDFKLKISYWYVTHKFQLRKFLIIGLFLLNIIFYSYIIFRSSVMFFLEQPNYLRMLNSFSTNLVDYSYFRTANQPTPLKIVSFTPLANGAEGVDYVVNLQNSNENWIIKKVTVQLVNAGQVIDQKETFVYPNENKYVVFFNEKDAPQNSSSVSFVSVNWQRTENFADFATPRLNFAVSDIKFQAVSSGNRKDGAPVSTLDFKLANNTAYGYWQVGVYMILMNGGRIGAANYLALDQLKAGEIRDVSVNWTQSLPSVSTYLILPEVDILNSSSYMPVE
;
A
#
# COMPACT_ATOMS: atom_id res chain seq x y z
N MET A 1 23.04 54.54 88.50
CA MET A 1 22.35 54.31 87.21
C MET A 1 22.41 55.62 86.47
N ALA A 2 23.32 55.76 85.56
CA ALA A 2 23.43 56.91 84.67
C ALA A 2 22.90 56.49 83.29
N GLU A 3 21.83 57.13 82.86
CA GLU A 3 21.27 56.97 81.50
C GLU A 3 22.22 57.62 80.50
N GLU A 4 22.74 56.81 79.56
CA GLU A 4 23.48 57.29 78.44
C GLU A 4 22.48 57.93 77.48
N ILE A 5 22.52 59.24 77.33
CA ILE A 5 21.80 60.03 76.36
C ILE A 5 22.49 59.79 74.98
N ASN A 6 21.85 59.05 74.17
CA ASN A 6 22.28 58.80 72.79
C ASN A 6 22.27 60.12 72.00
N SER A 7 23.44 60.61 71.64
CA SER A 7 23.59 61.83 70.83
C SER A 7 23.07 61.67 69.46
N PRO A 8 22.36 62.67 68.87
CA PRO A 8 21.80 62.58 67.53
C PRO A 8 22.91 62.46 66.49
N ASP A 9 22.65 61.56 65.52
CA ASP A 9 23.45 61.20 64.33
C ASP A 9 24.35 62.38 63.87
N GLN A 10 25.66 62.28 64.09
CA GLN A 10 26.62 63.11 63.37
C GLN A 10 26.55 62.86 61.92
N VAL A 11 25.82 63.66 61.16
CA VAL A 11 25.80 63.64 59.71
C VAL A 11 27.23 63.80 59.23
N SER A 12 27.82 62.76 58.70
CA SER A 12 29.19 62.76 58.17
C SER A 12 29.43 63.99 57.29
N ASP A 13 30.53 64.69 57.48
CA ASP A 13 30.97 65.90 56.70
C ASP A 13 30.91 65.62 55.18
N PHE A 14 31.08 64.40 54.78
CA PHE A 14 30.97 63.99 53.42
C PHE A 14 29.50 64.06 52.90
N LYS A 15 28.52 63.64 53.69
CA LYS A 15 27.10 63.74 53.36
C LYS A 15 26.64 65.20 53.27
N LEU A 16 27.14 66.04 54.14
CA LEU A 16 26.89 67.49 54.13
C LEU A 16 27.47 68.14 52.88
N LYS A 17 28.71 67.82 52.50
CA LYS A 17 29.35 68.35 51.31
C LYS A 17 28.60 67.92 49.99
N ILE A 18 28.19 66.69 49.97
CA ILE A 18 27.42 66.19 48.77
C ILE A 18 26.05 66.85 48.70
N SER A 19 25.33 67.01 49.83
CA SER A 19 24.01 67.66 49.83
C SER A 19 24.11 69.11 49.45
N TYR A 20 25.12 69.82 49.96
CA TYR A 20 25.38 71.22 49.54
C TYR A 20 25.75 71.39 48.11
N TRP A 21 26.63 70.49 47.56
CA TRP A 21 26.99 70.46 46.16
C TRP A 21 25.78 70.18 45.32
N TYR A 22 24.93 69.21 45.72
CA TYR A 22 23.69 68.87 45.00
C TYR A 22 22.72 70.07 44.96
N VAL A 23 22.50 70.73 46.05
CA VAL A 23 21.59 71.89 46.10
C VAL A 23 22.07 73.03 45.20
N THR A 24 23.37 73.34 45.26
CA THR A 24 23.99 74.43 44.49
C THR A 24 24.01 74.10 42.98
N HIS A 25 24.15 72.85 42.61
CA HIS A 25 24.23 72.43 41.20
C HIS A 25 22.95 71.79 40.65
N LYS A 26 21.88 71.75 41.40
CA LYS A 26 20.60 71.09 41.09
C LYS A 26 20.08 71.49 39.68
N PHE A 27 20.12 72.76 39.34
CA PHE A 27 19.65 73.24 38.03
C PHE A 27 20.55 72.80 36.85
N GLN A 28 21.86 72.75 37.11
CA GLN A 28 22.83 72.28 36.09
C GLN A 28 22.70 70.74 35.95
N LEU A 29 22.62 70.00 37.03
CA LEU A 29 22.40 68.55 37.01
C LEU A 29 21.12 68.16 36.25
N ARG A 30 20.02 68.89 36.52
CA ARG A 30 18.76 68.67 35.81
C ARG A 30 18.91 68.91 34.28
N LYS A 31 19.63 69.98 33.89
CA LYS A 31 19.94 70.24 32.46
C LYS A 31 20.79 69.12 31.86
N PHE A 32 21.85 68.66 32.55
CA PHE A 32 22.68 67.56 32.08
C PHE A 32 21.91 66.27 31.98
N LEU A 33 21.01 65.95 32.92
CA LEU A 33 20.17 64.78 32.88
C LEU A 33 19.21 64.80 31.69
N ILE A 34 18.56 65.94 31.42
CA ILE A 34 17.67 66.13 30.27
C ILE A 34 18.45 65.96 28.95
N ILE A 35 19.62 66.59 28.84
CA ILE A 35 20.48 66.45 27.65
C ILE A 35 20.96 64.99 27.51
N GLY A 36 21.37 64.32 28.58
CA GLY A 36 21.78 62.94 28.61
C GLY A 36 20.66 61.99 28.16
N LEU A 37 19.45 62.20 28.67
CA LEU A 37 18.26 61.42 28.24
C LEU A 37 17.93 61.67 26.76
N PHE A 38 18.07 62.91 26.30
CA PHE A 38 17.84 63.25 24.88
C PHE A 38 18.87 62.57 23.96
N LEU A 39 20.14 62.62 24.31
CA LEU A 39 21.20 61.92 23.62
C LEU A 39 21.00 60.39 23.59
N LEU A 40 20.61 59.83 24.74
CA LEU A 40 20.31 58.39 24.84
C LEU A 40 19.16 58.00 23.90
N ASN A 41 18.10 58.79 23.83
CA ASN A 41 17.01 58.58 22.88
C ASN A 41 17.50 58.64 21.43
N ILE A 42 18.35 59.60 21.08
CA ILE A 42 18.92 59.74 19.70
C ILE A 42 19.72 58.46 19.38
N ILE A 43 20.52 57.94 20.30
CA ILE A 43 21.29 56.72 20.11
C ILE A 43 20.36 55.54 19.87
N PHE A 44 19.31 55.42 20.70
CA PHE A 44 18.32 54.33 20.54
C PHE A 44 17.61 54.37 19.21
N TYR A 45 17.10 55.52 18.82
CA TYR A 45 16.43 55.68 17.53
C TYR A 45 17.37 55.45 16.33
N SER A 46 18.60 55.93 16.42
CA SER A 46 19.63 55.68 15.41
C SER A 46 19.94 54.19 15.26
N TYR A 47 20.04 53.47 16.41
CA TYR A 47 20.25 52.03 16.42
C TYR A 47 19.05 51.27 15.76
N ILE A 48 17.80 51.65 16.11
CA ILE A 48 16.61 51.05 15.55
C ILE A 48 16.55 51.28 14.01
N ILE A 49 16.80 52.53 13.59
CA ILE A 49 16.81 52.85 12.16
C ILE A 49 17.90 52.08 11.40
N PHE A 50 19.10 52.02 11.99
CA PHE A 50 20.21 51.27 11.41
C PHE A 50 19.86 49.77 11.31
N ARG A 51 19.38 49.17 12.39
CA ARG A 51 19.01 47.74 12.41
C ARG A 51 17.88 47.42 11.46
N SER A 52 16.86 48.25 11.42
CA SER A 52 15.76 48.12 10.43
C SER A 52 16.26 48.24 9.00
N SER A 53 17.18 49.15 8.71
CA SER A 53 17.78 49.27 7.40
C SER A 53 18.59 48.04 7.01
N VAL A 54 19.40 47.50 7.91
CA VAL A 54 20.14 46.27 7.70
C VAL A 54 19.18 45.10 7.43
N MET A 55 18.13 44.96 8.21
CA MET A 55 17.11 43.96 8.00
C MET A 55 16.46 44.07 6.62
N PHE A 56 16.04 45.29 6.25
CA PHE A 56 15.29 45.50 5.00
C PHE A 56 16.17 45.39 3.75
N PHE A 57 17.40 45.91 3.78
CA PHE A 57 18.24 45.95 2.59
C PHE A 57 19.20 44.79 2.44
N LEU A 58 19.62 44.15 3.53
CA LEU A 58 20.61 43.07 3.53
C LEU A 58 20.03 41.70 3.87
N GLU A 59 19.20 41.60 4.93
CA GLU A 59 18.71 40.32 5.41
C GLU A 59 17.49 39.84 4.60
N GLN A 60 16.53 40.73 4.29
CA GLN A 60 15.30 40.35 3.60
C GLN A 60 15.51 39.82 2.17
N PRO A 61 16.39 40.41 1.33
CA PRO A 61 16.67 39.86 0.02
C PRO A 61 17.29 38.42 0.11
N ASN A 62 18.15 38.19 1.09
CA ASN A 62 18.77 36.87 1.29
C ASN A 62 17.74 35.87 1.77
N TYR A 63 16.84 36.26 2.67
CA TYR A 63 15.72 35.42 3.12
C TYR A 63 14.77 35.05 1.97
N LEU A 64 14.42 36.00 1.12
CA LEU A 64 13.60 35.74 -0.05
C LEU A 64 14.31 34.84 -1.08
N ARG A 65 15.62 34.98 -1.27
CA ARG A 65 16.41 34.08 -2.11
C ARG A 65 16.43 32.66 -1.53
N MET A 66 16.59 32.53 -0.22
CA MET A 66 16.54 31.25 0.47
C MET A 66 15.16 30.60 0.31
N LEU A 67 14.06 31.35 0.52
CA LEU A 67 12.70 30.83 0.30
C LEU A 67 12.48 30.41 -1.16
N ASN A 68 12.94 31.20 -2.12
CA ASN A 68 12.87 30.84 -3.54
C ASN A 68 13.73 29.60 -3.85
N SER A 69 14.89 29.44 -3.22
CA SER A 69 15.72 28.25 -3.41
C SER A 69 15.04 26.99 -2.87
N PHE A 70 14.30 27.07 -1.76
CA PHE A 70 13.47 25.97 -1.28
C PHE A 70 12.32 25.65 -2.23
N SER A 71 11.71 26.64 -2.86
CA SER A 71 10.63 26.41 -3.83
C SER A 71 11.15 25.87 -5.18
N THR A 72 12.38 26.19 -5.57
CA THR A 72 13.01 25.72 -6.82
C THR A 72 13.81 24.44 -6.66
N ASN A 73 14.32 24.16 -5.45
CA ASN A 73 14.91 22.87 -5.07
C ASN A 73 13.86 21.87 -4.54
N LEU A 74 12.65 21.95 -5.00
CA LEU A 74 11.72 20.83 -4.86
C LEU A 74 12.41 19.63 -5.49
N VAL A 75 12.70 18.63 -4.65
CA VAL A 75 13.16 17.32 -5.10
C VAL A 75 12.27 16.94 -6.28
N ASP A 76 12.86 16.61 -7.42
CA ASP A 76 12.09 16.18 -8.58
C ASP A 76 11.40 14.85 -8.23
N TYR A 77 10.25 14.95 -7.60
CA TYR A 77 9.42 13.80 -7.26
C TYR A 77 8.96 13.02 -8.50
N SER A 78 9.06 13.63 -9.70
CA SER A 78 8.74 12.94 -10.94
C SER A 78 9.74 11.81 -11.19
N TYR A 79 11.03 12.05 -10.97
CA TYR A 79 12.07 11.02 -11.06
C TYR A 79 11.81 9.87 -10.05
N PHE A 80 11.53 10.21 -8.78
CA PHE A 80 11.26 9.21 -7.76
C PHE A 80 9.95 8.44 -8.04
N ARG A 81 8.93 9.10 -8.56
CA ARG A 81 7.71 8.42 -9.01
C ARG A 81 8.01 7.45 -10.14
N THR A 82 8.70 7.88 -11.17
CA THR A 82 9.01 7.05 -12.35
C THR A 82 9.90 5.87 -11.97
N ALA A 83 10.92 6.09 -11.13
CA ALA A 83 11.82 5.03 -10.66
C ALA A 83 11.15 4.01 -9.72
N ASN A 84 10.05 4.40 -9.05
CA ASN A 84 9.33 3.54 -8.11
C ASN A 84 7.92 3.14 -8.61
N GLN A 85 7.60 3.34 -9.87
CA GLN A 85 6.32 2.87 -10.42
C GLN A 85 6.33 1.34 -10.59
N PRO A 86 5.20 0.67 -10.32
CA PRO A 86 5.10 -0.75 -10.61
C PRO A 86 5.17 -1.00 -12.11
N THR A 87 5.84 -2.09 -12.48
CA THR A 87 5.74 -2.66 -13.83
C THR A 87 4.29 -3.05 -14.06
N PRO A 88 3.68 -2.71 -15.21
CA PRO A 88 2.30 -3.04 -15.49
C PRO A 88 2.02 -4.55 -15.39
N LEU A 89 0.82 -4.89 -14.89
CA LEU A 89 0.31 -6.27 -14.90
C LEU A 89 0.27 -6.80 -16.33
N LYS A 90 0.79 -8.02 -16.54
CA LYS A 90 0.86 -8.66 -17.85
C LYS A 90 -0.16 -9.79 -17.96
N ILE A 91 -0.77 -9.92 -19.12
CA ILE A 91 -1.47 -11.13 -19.54
C ILE A 91 -0.42 -12.03 -20.21
N VAL A 92 -0.10 -13.15 -19.57
CA VAL A 92 0.88 -14.12 -20.09
C VAL A 92 0.24 -15.02 -21.12
N SER A 93 -0.99 -15.46 -20.86
CA SER A 93 -1.76 -16.26 -21.78
C SER A 93 -3.26 -15.99 -21.64
N PHE A 94 -3.96 -16.14 -22.76
CA PHE A 94 -5.41 -16.13 -22.87
C PHE A 94 -5.80 -17.34 -23.71
N THR A 95 -6.43 -18.32 -23.07
CA THR A 95 -6.70 -19.62 -23.70
C THR A 95 -8.19 -19.91 -23.68
N PRO A 96 -8.85 -19.95 -24.83
CA PRO A 96 -10.22 -20.42 -24.94
C PRO A 96 -10.26 -21.96 -24.88
N LEU A 97 -11.20 -22.49 -24.12
CA LEU A 97 -11.46 -23.92 -23.99
C LEU A 97 -12.90 -24.21 -24.40
N ALA A 98 -13.09 -25.09 -25.37
CA ALA A 98 -14.43 -25.48 -25.78
C ALA A 98 -15.09 -26.30 -24.66
N ASN A 99 -16.24 -25.82 -24.15
CA ASN A 99 -17.03 -26.49 -23.12
C ASN A 99 -18.26 -27.19 -23.73
N GLY A 100 -18.00 -28.08 -24.65
CA GLY A 100 -19.06 -28.84 -25.34
C GLY A 100 -20.01 -27.95 -26.16
N ALA A 101 -21.33 -28.22 -26.06
CA ALA A 101 -22.36 -27.45 -26.75
C ALA A 101 -22.81 -26.18 -25.98
N GLU A 102 -22.33 -25.96 -24.76
CA GLU A 102 -22.91 -24.99 -23.86
C GLU A 102 -22.20 -23.65 -23.84
N GLY A 103 -20.95 -23.54 -24.31
CA GLY A 103 -20.20 -22.28 -24.29
C GLY A 103 -18.69 -22.48 -24.41
N VAL A 104 -17.96 -21.43 -24.08
CA VAL A 104 -16.49 -21.39 -24.09
C VAL A 104 -16.01 -20.97 -22.70
N ASP A 105 -15.08 -21.72 -22.13
CA ASP A 105 -14.36 -21.28 -20.93
C ASP A 105 -13.10 -20.51 -21.36
N TYR A 106 -12.77 -19.43 -20.66
CA TYR A 106 -11.57 -18.66 -20.95
C TYR A 106 -10.65 -18.68 -19.75
N VAL A 107 -9.44 -19.17 -19.94
CA VAL A 107 -8.39 -19.18 -18.91
C VAL A 107 -7.41 -18.07 -19.21
N VAL A 108 -7.28 -17.15 -18.28
CA VAL A 108 -6.36 -16.01 -18.32
C VAL A 108 -5.26 -16.23 -17.30
N ASN A 109 -4.00 -16.15 -17.71
CA ASN A 109 -2.87 -16.16 -16.81
C ASN A 109 -2.32 -14.74 -16.69
N LEU A 110 -2.36 -14.19 -15.48
CA LEU A 110 -1.88 -12.87 -15.11
C LEU A 110 -0.53 -12.98 -14.43
N GLN A 111 0.40 -12.10 -14.75
CA GLN A 111 1.70 -12.03 -14.09
C GLN A 111 1.96 -10.66 -13.48
N ASN A 112 2.15 -10.63 -12.18
CA ASN A 112 2.74 -9.52 -11.45
C ASN A 112 4.23 -9.79 -11.26
N SER A 113 5.09 -9.16 -12.04
CA SER A 113 6.55 -9.31 -11.94
C SER A 113 7.21 -8.37 -10.92
N ASN A 114 6.40 -7.62 -10.16
CA ASN A 114 6.90 -6.70 -9.16
C ASN A 114 7.13 -7.42 -7.83
N GLU A 115 8.29 -7.20 -7.23
CA GLU A 115 8.66 -7.77 -5.92
C GLU A 115 8.00 -7.02 -4.76
N ASN A 116 7.86 -5.69 -4.89
CA ASN A 116 7.43 -4.81 -3.82
C ASN A 116 6.05 -4.17 -4.08
N TRP A 117 5.26 -4.75 -4.99
CA TRP A 117 3.95 -4.22 -5.33
C TRP A 117 2.90 -5.32 -5.39
N ILE A 118 1.87 -5.16 -4.58
CA ILE A 118 0.67 -5.98 -4.59
C ILE A 118 -0.39 -5.31 -5.45
N ILE A 119 -1.13 -6.09 -6.18
CA ILE A 119 -2.40 -5.66 -6.75
C ILE A 119 -3.51 -6.09 -5.78
N LYS A 120 -4.03 -5.12 -5.01
CA LYS A 120 -5.13 -5.39 -4.07
C LYS A 120 -6.43 -5.73 -4.79
N LYS A 121 -6.63 -5.12 -5.94
CA LYS A 121 -7.83 -5.31 -6.73
C LYS A 121 -7.52 -5.01 -8.19
N VAL A 122 -7.85 -5.94 -9.04
CA VAL A 122 -7.88 -5.74 -10.49
C VAL A 122 -9.21 -6.25 -11.03
N THR A 123 -9.85 -5.46 -11.88
CA THR A 123 -11.04 -5.87 -12.61
C THR A 123 -10.61 -6.31 -14.00
N VAL A 124 -10.72 -7.61 -14.25
CA VAL A 124 -10.43 -8.26 -15.53
C VAL A 124 -11.74 -8.39 -16.30
N GLN A 125 -11.78 -7.89 -17.51
CA GLN A 125 -12.94 -7.96 -18.38
C GLN A 125 -12.69 -8.88 -19.58
N LEU A 126 -13.66 -9.73 -19.86
CA LEU A 126 -13.78 -10.45 -21.11
C LEU A 126 -14.56 -9.57 -22.09
N VAL A 127 -13.97 -9.27 -23.23
CA VAL A 127 -14.54 -8.36 -24.24
C VAL A 127 -14.67 -9.09 -25.56
N ASN A 128 -15.82 -8.99 -26.21
CA ASN A 128 -16.05 -9.46 -27.58
C ASN A 128 -16.59 -8.34 -28.45
N ALA A 129 -15.97 -8.08 -29.57
CA ALA A 129 -16.35 -7.02 -30.52
C ALA A 129 -16.53 -5.62 -29.85
N GLY A 130 -15.75 -5.32 -28.81
CA GLY A 130 -15.82 -4.07 -28.06
C GLY A 130 -16.88 -4.02 -26.95
N GLN A 131 -17.67 -5.08 -26.79
CA GLN A 131 -18.65 -5.20 -25.70
C GLN A 131 -18.10 -6.06 -24.57
N VAL A 132 -18.33 -5.64 -23.32
CA VAL A 132 -18.00 -6.43 -22.14
C VAL A 132 -18.99 -7.55 -21.98
N ILE A 133 -18.51 -8.80 -21.99
CA ILE A 133 -19.33 -10.00 -21.81
C ILE A 133 -19.40 -10.40 -20.35
N ASP A 134 -18.26 -10.47 -19.69
CA ASP A 134 -18.15 -10.77 -18.27
C ASP A 134 -16.99 -10.00 -17.64
N GLN A 135 -17.03 -9.85 -16.31
CA GLN A 135 -15.94 -9.23 -15.55
C GLN A 135 -15.72 -9.93 -14.22
N LYS A 136 -14.47 -10.05 -13.83
CA LYS A 136 -14.06 -10.63 -12.55
C LYS A 136 -13.10 -9.75 -11.82
N GLU A 137 -13.30 -9.62 -10.51
CA GLU A 137 -12.39 -8.94 -9.61
C GLU A 137 -11.48 -9.95 -8.96
N THR A 138 -10.19 -9.63 -8.90
CA THR A 138 -9.20 -10.46 -8.23
C THR A 138 -8.07 -9.60 -7.67
N PHE A 139 -7.20 -10.21 -6.87
CA PHE A 139 -5.95 -9.66 -6.38
C PHE A 139 -4.77 -10.44 -6.98
N VAL A 140 -3.58 -9.86 -6.99
CA VAL A 140 -2.35 -10.55 -7.44
C VAL A 140 -1.19 -10.15 -6.54
N TYR A 141 -0.53 -11.14 -5.96
CA TYR A 141 0.60 -10.92 -5.06
C TYR A 141 1.90 -10.58 -5.82
N PRO A 142 2.93 -10.11 -5.12
CA PRO A 142 4.25 -9.90 -5.70
C PRO A 142 4.81 -11.20 -6.29
N ASN A 143 5.43 -11.09 -7.46
CA ASN A 143 6.05 -12.23 -8.18
C ASN A 143 5.10 -13.42 -8.43
N GLU A 144 3.81 -13.16 -8.52
CA GLU A 144 2.78 -14.18 -8.70
C GLU A 144 2.33 -14.30 -10.15
N ASN A 145 2.12 -15.57 -10.58
CA ASN A 145 1.30 -15.91 -11.74
C ASN A 145 -0.06 -16.37 -11.24
N LYS A 146 -1.11 -15.66 -11.62
CA LYS A 146 -2.48 -15.93 -11.17
C LYS A 146 -3.39 -16.26 -12.33
N TYR A 147 -4.22 -17.27 -12.13
CA TYR A 147 -5.23 -17.65 -13.09
C TYR A 147 -6.57 -16.99 -12.76
N VAL A 148 -7.26 -16.55 -13.81
CA VAL A 148 -8.65 -16.09 -13.77
C VAL A 148 -9.39 -16.87 -14.85
N VAL A 149 -10.54 -17.45 -14.51
CA VAL A 149 -11.30 -18.28 -15.44
C VAL A 149 -12.70 -17.72 -15.59
N PHE A 150 -13.12 -17.48 -16.83
CA PHE A 150 -14.50 -17.17 -17.19
C PHE A 150 -15.14 -18.45 -17.69
N PHE A 151 -16.27 -18.84 -17.10
CA PHE A 151 -16.88 -20.13 -17.37
C PHE A 151 -18.15 -19.97 -18.19
N ASN A 152 -18.32 -20.87 -19.19
CA ASN A 152 -19.54 -21.09 -19.96
C ASN A 152 -20.06 -19.82 -20.66
N GLU A 153 -19.14 -19.07 -21.29
CA GLU A 153 -19.45 -17.83 -21.99
C GLU A 153 -20.08 -18.15 -23.37
N LYS A 154 -21.38 -17.85 -23.51
CA LYS A 154 -22.14 -18.16 -24.75
C LYS A 154 -21.96 -17.10 -25.82
N ASP A 155 -21.85 -15.85 -25.42
CA ASP A 155 -21.77 -14.68 -26.30
C ASP A 155 -20.33 -14.27 -26.65
N ALA A 156 -19.37 -15.12 -26.34
CA ALA A 156 -17.95 -14.85 -26.51
C ALA A 156 -17.31 -15.91 -27.45
N PRO A 157 -17.42 -15.79 -28.77
CA PRO A 157 -16.80 -16.74 -29.70
C PRO A 157 -15.27 -16.66 -29.61
N GLN A 158 -14.60 -17.81 -29.74
CA GLN A 158 -13.16 -17.99 -29.52
C GLN A 158 -12.27 -17.04 -30.33
N ASN A 159 -12.68 -16.65 -31.52
CA ASN A 159 -11.82 -15.93 -32.48
C ASN A 159 -11.91 -14.40 -32.35
N SER A 160 -12.88 -13.85 -31.58
CA SER A 160 -13.12 -12.40 -31.48
C SER A 160 -13.06 -11.88 -30.06
N SER A 161 -12.86 -12.77 -29.07
CA SER A 161 -12.79 -12.40 -27.67
C SER A 161 -11.39 -12.00 -27.29
N SER A 162 -11.29 -11.01 -26.39
CA SER A 162 -10.05 -10.49 -25.82
C SER A 162 -10.24 -10.19 -24.34
N VAL A 163 -9.14 -9.95 -23.64
CA VAL A 163 -9.15 -9.59 -22.22
C VAL A 163 -8.51 -8.23 -22.03
N SER A 164 -9.12 -7.42 -21.19
CA SER A 164 -8.61 -6.11 -20.80
C SER A 164 -8.73 -5.87 -19.29
N PHE A 165 -8.01 -4.87 -18.79
CA PHE A 165 -8.12 -4.40 -17.40
C PHE A 165 -8.88 -3.08 -17.36
N VAL A 166 -9.84 -2.94 -16.44
CA VAL A 166 -10.56 -1.67 -16.22
C VAL A 166 -9.82 -0.82 -15.21
N SER A 167 -9.41 -1.43 -14.10
CA SER A 167 -8.73 -0.75 -13.03
C SER A 167 -7.72 -1.69 -12.37
N VAL A 168 -6.56 -1.16 -12.01
CA VAL A 168 -5.54 -1.88 -11.26
C VAL A 168 -5.16 -1.05 -10.05
N ASN A 169 -5.49 -1.54 -8.87
CA ASN A 169 -5.19 -0.86 -7.61
C ASN A 169 -3.90 -1.44 -7.01
N TRP A 170 -2.82 -0.69 -7.15
CA TRP A 170 -1.51 -1.05 -6.65
C TRP A 170 -1.29 -0.59 -5.21
N GLN A 171 -0.69 -1.46 -4.40
CA GLN A 171 -0.18 -1.12 -3.09
C GLN A 171 1.28 -1.52 -2.98
N ARG A 172 2.13 -0.59 -2.56
CA ARG A 172 3.52 -0.91 -2.22
C ARG A 172 3.57 -1.72 -0.93
N THR A 173 4.43 -2.70 -0.90
CA THR A 173 4.71 -3.55 0.28
C THR A 173 6.21 -3.71 0.45
N GLU A 174 6.62 -3.97 1.68
CA GLU A 174 7.98 -4.36 2.02
C GLU A 174 7.92 -5.73 2.69
N ASN A 175 8.88 -6.61 2.34
CA ASN A 175 8.99 -7.96 2.92
C ASN A 175 7.67 -8.77 2.87
N PHE A 176 6.96 -8.71 1.73
CA PHE A 176 5.68 -9.41 1.58
C PHE A 176 5.81 -10.92 1.85
N ALA A 177 6.93 -11.54 1.49
CA ALA A 177 7.17 -12.95 1.71
C ALA A 177 7.07 -13.35 3.20
N ASP A 178 7.61 -12.53 4.10
CA ASP A 178 7.57 -12.78 5.55
C ASP A 178 6.13 -12.71 6.08
N PHE A 179 5.30 -11.83 5.51
CA PHE A 179 3.89 -11.74 5.84
C PHE A 179 3.07 -12.89 5.25
N ALA A 180 3.35 -13.29 4.01
CA ALA A 180 2.58 -14.27 3.25
C ALA A 180 2.88 -15.72 3.66
N THR A 181 4.15 -16.06 3.89
CA THR A 181 4.59 -17.43 4.17
C THR A 181 3.81 -18.11 5.30
N PRO A 182 3.57 -17.49 6.48
CA PRO A 182 2.78 -18.13 7.54
C PRO A 182 1.28 -18.20 7.23
N ARG A 183 0.79 -17.54 6.18
CA ARG A 183 -0.63 -17.41 5.81
C ARG A 183 -1.02 -18.17 4.55
N LEU A 184 -0.08 -18.47 3.68
CA LEU A 184 -0.33 -19.16 2.40
C LEU A 184 0.34 -20.53 2.33
N ASN A 185 0.52 -21.19 3.47
CA ASN A 185 1.12 -22.51 3.53
C ASN A 185 0.03 -23.59 3.35
N PHE A 186 -0.39 -23.80 2.11
CA PHE A 186 -1.27 -24.90 1.72
C PHE A 186 -0.47 -26.00 1.05
N ALA A 187 -0.81 -27.26 1.33
CA ALA A 187 -0.21 -28.41 0.68
C ALA A 187 -1.27 -29.24 -0.05
N VAL A 188 -0.97 -29.66 -1.26
CA VAL A 188 -1.83 -30.54 -2.04
C VAL A 188 -1.15 -31.91 -2.13
N SER A 189 -1.89 -32.96 -1.84
CA SER A 189 -1.41 -34.34 -1.86
C SER A 189 -2.46 -35.31 -2.40
N ASP A 190 -2.07 -36.57 -2.58
CA ASP A 190 -2.95 -37.69 -2.99
C ASP A 190 -3.73 -37.39 -4.30
N ILE A 191 -3.12 -36.71 -5.26
CA ILE A 191 -3.76 -36.33 -6.52
C ILE A 191 -4.05 -37.59 -7.34
N LYS A 192 -5.31 -37.80 -7.70
CA LYS A 192 -5.78 -38.89 -8.54
C LYS A 192 -6.70 -38.35 -9.62
N PHE A 193 -6.34 -38.57 -10.86
CA PHE A 193 -7.19 -38.23 -12.01
C PHE A 193 -7.73 -39.52 -12.66
N GLN A 194 -9.03 -39.57 -12.79
CA GLN A 194 -9.72 -40.68 -13.46
C GLN A 194 -10.47 -40.13 -14.66
N ALA A 195 -10.01 -40.50 -15.86
CA ALA A 195 -10.72 -40.19 -17.10
C ALA A 195 -11.69 -41.34 -17.41
N VAL A 196 -12.95 -41.02 -17.61
CA VAL A 196 -13.93 -41.98 -18.05
C VAL A 196 -13.97 -41.97 -19.60
N SER A 197 -13.70 -43.14 -20.20
CA SER A 197 -13.76 -43.31 -21.66
C SER A 197 -15.17 -43.07 -22.19
N SER A 198 -15.28 -42.34 -23.29
CA SER A 198 -16.55 -41.96 -23.93
C SER A 198 -17.47 -43.14 -24.31
N GLY A 199 -16.97 -44.38 -24.31
CA GLY A 199 -17.76 -45.59 -24.60
C GLY A 199 -18.66 -46.07 -23.47
N ASN A 200 -18.49 -45.60 -22.24
CA ASN A 200 -19.23 -46.03 -21.03
C ASN A 200 -20.18 -44.96 -20.48
N ARG A 201 -20.60 -43.98 -21.27
CA ARG A 201 -21.53 -42.94 -20.86
C ARG A 201 -22.91 -43.53 -20.53
N LYS A 202 -23.29 -43.46 -19.25
CA LYS A 202 -24.69 -43.39 -18.85
C LYS A 202 -25.07 -41.91 -18.79
N ASP A 203 -26.22 -41.56 -19.36
CA ASP A 203 -26.70 -40.16 -19.34
C ASP A 203 -26.58 -39.55 -17.95
N GLY A 204 -25.86 -38.41 -17.83
CA GLY A 204 -25.67 -37.66 -16.59
C GLY A 204 -24.50 -38.07 -15.70
N ALA A 205 -23.68 -39.07 -16.03
CA ALA A 205 -22.50 -39.42 -15.24
C ALA A 205 -21.30 -38.48 -15.53
N PRO A 206 -20.47 -38.14 -14.55
CA PRO A 206 -19.24 -37.38 -14.75
C PRO A 206 -18.30 -38.15 -15.68
N VAL A 207 -17.66 -37.44 -16.61
CA VAL A 207 -16.76 -38.04 -17.60
C VAL A 207 -15.33 -38.14 -17.04
N SER A 208 -14.94 -37.25 -16.17
CA SER A 208 -13.63 -37.27 -15.52
C SER A 208 -13.71 -36.71 -14.13
N THR A 209 -12.92 -37.28 -13.22
CA THR A 209 -12.85 -36.86 -11.82
C THR A 209 -11.40 -36.59 -11.41
N LEU A 210 -11.18 -35.50 -10.67
CA LEU A 210 -9.93 -35.18 -10.01
C LEU A 210 -10.16 -35.17 -8.52
N ASP A 211 -9.51 -36.11 -7.82
CA ASP A 211 -9.51 -36.22 -6.37
C ASP A 211 -8.16 -35.79 -5.81
N PHE A 212 -8.15 -35.04 -4.74
CA PHE A 212 -6.93 -34.64 -4.03
C PHE A 212 -7.23 -34.27 -2.57
N LYS A 213 -6.17 -34.19 -1.77
CA LYS A 213 -6.25 -33.63 -0.41
C LYS A 213 -5.65 -32.25 -0.38
N LEU A 214 -6.35 -31.31 0.25
CA LEU A 214 -5.85 -29.97 0.55
C LEU A 214 -5.63 -29.84 2.06
N ALA A 215 -4.38 -29.60 2.45
CA ALA A 215 -4.00 -29.32 3.82
C ALA A 215 -3.78 -27.82 4.03
N ASN A 216 -4.40 -27.25 5.04
CA ASN A 216 -4.10 -25.91 5.53
C ASN A 216 -3.04 -25.99 6.62
N ASN A 217 -1.78 -25.85 6.28
CA ASN A 217 -0.65 -25.91 7.24
C ASN A 217 -0.40 -24.56 7.95
N THR A 218 -1.35 -23.62 7.86
CA THR A 218 -1.25 -22.34 8.55
C THR A 218 -1.87 -22.40 9.95
N ALA A 219 -1.51 -21.42 10.78
CA ALA A 219 -2.17 -21.22 12.09
C ALA A 219 -3.52 -20.48 11.96
N TYR A 220 -3.98 -20.18 10.74
CA TYR A 220 -5.19 -19.41 10.48
C TYR A 220 -6.27 -20.28 9.85
N GLY A 221 -7.51 -20.15 10.35
CA GLY A 221 -8.70 -20.65 9.67
C GLY A 221 -9.19 -19.60 8.65
N TYR A 222 -9.74 -20.06 7.54
CA TYR A 222 -10.27 -19.21 6.48
C TYR A 222 -11.75 -19.50 6.23
N TRP A 223 -12.55 -18.44 6.11
CA TRP A 223 -13.97 -18.58 5.77
C TRP A 223 -14.17 -19.17 4.39
N GLN A 224 -13.30 -18.81 3.46
CA GLN A 224 -13.33 -19.36 2.10
C GLN A 224 -11.92 -19.45 1.54
N VAL A 225 -11.59 -20.60 0.94
CA VAL A 225 -10.38 -20.84 0.16
C VAL A 225 -10.80 -21.19 -1.26
N GLY A 226 -10.45 -20.36 -2.23
CA GLY A 226 -10.62 -20.66 -3.64
C GLY A 226 -9.58 -21.68 -4.08
N VAL A 227 -9.93 -22.58 -4.98
CA VAL A 227 -8.97 -23.52 -5.56
C VAL A 227 -9.17 -23.56 -7.06
N TYR A 228 -8.18 -23.08 -7.81
CA TYR A 228 -8.14 -23.29 -9.25
C TYR A 228 -7.50 -24.63 -9.58
N MET A 229 -8.12 -25.35 -10.48
CA MET A 229 -7.61 -26.61 -11.03
C MET A 229 -7.43 -26.46 -12.52
N ILE A 230 -6.19 -26.50 -12.98
CA ILE A 230 -5.83 -26.36 -14.38
C ILE A 230 -5.24 -27.70 -14.83
N LEU A 231 -5.89 -28.35 -15.78
CA LEU A 231 -5.44 -29.60 -16.36
C LEU A 231 -4.68 -29.30 -17.65
N MET A 232 -3.50 -29.87 -17.80
CA MET A 232 -2.63 -29.60 -18.93
C MET A 232 -2.27 -30.87 -19.68
N ASN A 233 -2.12 -30.74 -21.00
CA ASN A 233 -1.59 -31.77 -21.90
C ASN A 233 -0.40 -31.20 -22.68
N GLY A 234 0.79 -31.72 -22.46
CA GLY A 234 2.00 -31.27 -23.15
C GLY A 234 2.26 -29.76 -23.02
N GLY A 235 1.96 -29.16 -21.84
CA GLY A 235 2.12 -27.73 -21.58
C GLY A 235 0.97 -26.85 -22.08
N ARG A 236 -0.06 -27.42 -22.73
CA ARG A 236 -1.27 -26.69 -23.17
C ARG A 236 -2.39 -26.91 -22.16
N ILE A 237 -3.13 -25.87 -21.84
CA ILE A 237 -4.31 -25.95 -20.96
C ILE A 237 -5.40 -26.72 -21.74
N GLY A 238 -5.88 -27.82 -21.16
CA GLY A 238 -6.92 -28.66 -21.69
C GLY A 238 -8.27 -28.53 -21.00
N ALA A 239 -8.26 -28.21 -19.71
CA ALA A 239 -9.46 -27.90 -18.93
C ALA A 239 -9.11 -27.03 -17.70
N ALA A 240 -10.11 -26.34 -17.21
CA ALA A 240 -10.02 -25.59 -15.96
C ALA A 240 -11.26 -25.81 -15.11
N ASN A 241 -11.13 -25.67 -13.80
CA ASN A 241 -12.24 -25.61 -12.87
C ASN A 241 -11.87 -24.72 -11.69
N TYR A 242 -12.87 -24.29 -10.95
CA TYR A 242 -12.74 -23.53 -9.73
C TYR A 242 -13.71 -24.02 -8.68
N LEU A 243 -13.22 -24.20 -7.47
CA LEU A 243 -14.04 -24.59 -6.33
C LEU A 243 -13.73 -23.64 -5.16
N ALA A 244 -14.76 -23.13 -4.52
CA ALA A 244 -14.65 -22.44 -3.26
C ALA A 244 -14.89 -23.43 -2.11
N LEU A 245 -13.92 -23.57 -1.24
CA LEU A 245 -14.01 -24.40 -0.02
C LEU A 245 -14.35 -23.49 1.16
N ASP A 246 -15.52 -23.71 1.75
CA ASP A 246 -15.96 -22.93 2.89
C ASP A 246 -15.37 -23.49 4.21
N GLN A 247 -15.03 -22.59 5.13
CA GLN A 247 -14.61 -22.88 6.49
C GLN A 247 -13.45 -23.90 6.60
N LEU A 248 -12.33 -23.62 5.94
CA LEU A 248 -11.12 -24.42 6.08
C LEU A 248 -10.37 -24.01 7.35
N LYS A 249 -10.40 -24.87 8.40
CA LYS A 249 -9.79 -24.57 9.70
C LYS A 249 -8.26 -24.65 9.65
N ALA A 250 -7.60 -24.02 10.64
CA ALA A 250 -6.17 -24.16 10.85
C ALA A 250 -5.78 -25.62 11.06
N GLY A 251 -4.75 -26.10 10.34
CA GLY A 251 -4.29 -27.49 10.42
C GLY A 251 -5.23 -28.55 9.81
N GLU A 252 -6.35 -28.15 9.20
CA GLU A 252 -7.32 -29.09 8.60
C GLU A 252 -6.78 -29.68 7.29
N ILE A 253 -7.07 -30.97 7.08
CA ILE A 253 -6.88 -31.67 5.81
C ILE A 253 -8.26 -32.03 5.27
N ARG A 254 -8.56 -31.59 4.05
CA ARG A 254 -9.86 -31.83 3.41
C ARG A 254 -9.69 -32.61 2.13
N ASP A 255 -10.52 -33.68 1.98
CA ASP A 255 -10.65 -34.38 0.73
C ASP A 255 -11.51 -33.57 -0.25
N VAL A 256 -11.01 -33.37 -1.46
CA VAL A 256 -11.66 -32.60 -2.52
C VAL A 256 -11.83 -33.47 -3.75
N SER A 257 -13.05 -33.47 -4.30
CA SER A 257 -13.39 -34.18 -5.52
C SER A 257 -14.06 -33.22 -6.51
N VAL A 258 -13.55 -33.15 -7.73
CA VAL A 258 -14.07 -32.27 -8.79
C VAL A 258 -14.32 -33.05 -10.05
N ASN A 259 -15.48 -32.81 -10.66
CA ASN A 259 -15.95 -33.56 -11.84
C ASN A 259 -16.03 -32.65 -13.06
N TRP A 260 -15.70 -33.23 -14.22
CA TRP A 260 -15.95 -32.66 -15.53
C TRP A 260 -16.96 -33.54 -16.28
N THR A 261 -18.01 -32.90 -16.75
CA THR A 261 -19.07 -33.59 -17.56
C THR A 261 -18.74 -33.67 -19.02
N GLN A 262 -17.70 -32.95 -19.46
CA GLN A 262 -17.22 -32.93 -20.84
C GLN A 262 -16.08 -33.92 -21.04
N SER A 263 -15.90 -34.34 -22.28
CA SER A 263 -14.75 -35.16 -22.70
C SER A 263 -13.47 -34.31 -22.60
N LEU A 264 -12.54 -34.75 -21.80
CA LEU A 264 -11.25 -34.06 -21.65
C LEU A 264 -10.20 -34.68 -22.57
N PRO A 265 -9.25 -33.91 -23.12
CA PRO A 265 -8.07 -34.45 -23.76
C PRO A 265 -7.24 -35.25 -22.74
N SER A 266 -6.26 -36.02 -23.21
CA SER A 266 -5.32 -36.69 -22.28
C SER A 266 -4.64 -35.65 -21.39
N VAL A 267 -4.62 -35.90 -20.05
CA VAL A 267 -4.03 -35.02 -19.08
C VAL A 267 -2.65 -35.55 -18.68
N SER A 268 -1.65 -34.69 -18.77
CA SER A 268 -0.26 -35.03 -18.37
C SER A 268 0.20 -34.34 -17.08
N THR A 269 -0.41 -33.22 -16.76
CA THR A 269 -0.02 -32.41 -15.58
C THR A 269 -1.24 -31.76 -14.96
N TYR A 270 -1.24 -31.66 -13.64
CA TYR A 270 -2.28 -30.99 -12.86
C TYR A 270 -1.67 -29.81 -12.12
N LEU A 271 -2.28 -28.65 -12.23
CA LEU A 271 -1.92 -27.47 -11.45
C LEU A 271 -3.11 -27.13 -10.55
N ILE A 272 -2.93 -27.34 -9.25
CA ILE A 272 -3.95 -27.08 -8.22
C ILE A 272 -3.43 -25.92 -7.39
N LEU A 273 -4.15 -24.79 -7.43
CA LEU A 273 -3.72 -23.51 -6.90
C LEU A 273 -4.73 -23.01 -5.84
N PRO A 274 -4.49 -23.25 -4.56
CA PRO A 274 -5.26 -22.61 -3.50
C PRO A 274 -5.02 -21.11 -3.48
N GLU A 275 -6.09 -20.33 -3.29
CA GLU A 275 -6.01 -18.89 -3.16
C GLU A 275 -6.85 -18.36 -2.00
N VAL A 276 -6.32 -17.37 -1.29
CA VAL A 276 -7.02 -16.61 -0.26
C VAL A 276 -6.55 -15.17 -0.32
N ASP A 277 -7.43 -14.21 -0.19
CA ASP A 277 -7.03 -12.81 0.01
C ASP A 277 -6.60 -12.59 1.47
N ILE A 278 -5.29 -12.76 1.73
CA ILE A 278 -4.70 -12.59 3.06
C ILE A 278 -4.61 -11.13 3.52
N LEU A 279 -4.87 -10.17 2.64
CA LEU A 279 -4.91 -8.74 2.99
C LEU A 279 -6.29 -8.33 3.50
N ASN A 280 -7.30 -9.11 3.21
CA ASN A 280 -8.65 -8.88 3.68
C ASN A 280 -8.86 -9.57 5.04
N SER A 281 -9.07 -8.76 6.08
CA SER A 281 -9.30 -9.27 7.44
C SER A 281 -10.56 -10.15 7.55
N SER A 282 -11.54 -9.95 6.67
CA SER A 282 -12.76 -10.78 6.64
C SER A 282 -12.54 -12.18 6.07
N SER A 283 -11.38 -12.47 5.47
CA SER A 283 -11.04 -13.82 5.02
C SER A 283 -10.75 -14.78 6.16
N TYR A 284 -10.39 -14.27 7.33
CA TYR A 284 -9.97 -15.07 8.47
C TYR A 284 -11.13 -15.46 9.39
N MET A 285 -11.10 -16.69 9.87
CA MET A 285 -11.97 -17.13 10.95
C MET A 285 -11.43 -16.63 12.30
N PRO A 286 -12.31 -16.34 13.27
CA PRO A 286 -11.86 -16.01 14.62
C PRO A 286 -11.09 -17.20 15.23
N VAL A 287 -10.11 -16.88 16.06
CA VAL A 287 -9.38 -17.90 16.83
C VAL A 287 -10.34 -18.43 17.91
N GLU A 288 -10.62 -19.74 17.88
CA GLU A 288 -11.42 -20.43 18.90
C GLU A 288 -10.63 -20.63 20.20
#